data_c03f7495d58515f3bb41eca1336115b7
#
_entry.id   c03f7495d58515f3bb41eca1336115b7
#
_cell.length_a   1.000
_cell.length_b   1.000
_cell.length_c   1.000
_cell.angle_alpha   90.00
_cell.angle_beta   90.00
_cell.angle_gamma   90.00
#
_symmetry.space_group_name_H-M   'P 1'
#
loop_
_entity.id
_entity.type
_entity.pdbx_description
1 polymer ?
#
loop_
_entity_poly.entity_id
_entity_poly.type
_entity_poly.pdbx_seq_one_letter_code
_entity_poly.pdbx_strand_id
1 'polypeptide(L)'
;MAKVPMLHVPYRGDAAAVTALLSGDVPFIIAPPTAVMSNIQAGKLRALATTGPQRWPGLPNVPTVAEQGVPGYDVRSWAGLLAPAGTPRAIVERLNADTHKALQAAAVRQRLEDMGGEARGSTPDEMKTMVARELEKWTMVVAESQIPKQ
;
A
#
# COMPACT_ATOMS: atom_id res chain seq x y z
N MET A 1 -8.93 -16.75 7.07
CA MET A 1 -7.79 -16.83 6.15
C MET A 1 -6.74 -17.83 6.62
N ALA A 2 -5.45 -17.58 6.59
CA ALA A 2 -4.41 -18.61 6.76
C ALA A 2 -4.34 -19.32 8.14
N LYS A 3 -4.99 -18.84 9.18
CA LYS A 3 -5.00 -19.39 10.55
C LYS A 3 -3.59 -19.66 11.13
N VAL A 4 -2.62 -18.84 10.76
CA VAL A 4 -1.25 -18.91 11.26
C VAL A 4 -1.11 -17.99 12.47
N PRO A 5 -0.72 -18.49 13.63
CA PRO A 5 -0.48 -17.65 14.79
C PRO A 5 0.76 -16.78 14.54
N MET A 6 0.60 -15.46 14.69
CA MET A 6 1.69 -14.48 14.55
C MET A 6 1.63 -13.50 15.72
N LEU A 7 2.81 -13.16 16.25
CA LEU A 7 2.93 -12.10 17.25
C LEU A 7 3.16 -10.75 16.53
N HIS A 8 2.25 -9.80 16.75
CA HIS A 8 2.43 -8.44 16.26
C HIS A 8 3.42 -7.69 17.16
N VAL A 9 4.50 -7.17 16.55
CA VAL A 9 5.50 -6.32 17.20
C VAL A 9 5.37 -4.91 16.62
N PRO A 10 4.80 -3.95 17.35
CA PRO A 10 4.58 -2.59 16.85
C PRO A 10 5.87 -1.78 16.82
N TYR A 11 6.08 -1.03 15.74
CA TYR A 11 7.19 -0.08 15.58
C TYR A 11 6.66 1.31 15.23
N ARG A 12 7.45 2.34 15.57
CA ARG A 12 7.14 3.73 15.20
C ARG A 12 7.55 4.02 13.75
N GLY A 13 6.78 3.46 12.80
CA GLY A 13 6.95 3.66 11.36
C GLY A 13 7.90 2.66 10.70
N ASP A 14 7.92 2.70 9.36
CA ASP A 14 8.59 1.70 8.52
C ASP A 14 10.11 1.64 8.74
N ALA A 15 10.76 2.78 8.98
CA ALA A 15 12.22 2.82 9.15
C ALA A 15 12.69 2.00 10.37
N ALA A 16 11.98 2.10 11.49
CA ALA A 16 12.28 1.33 12.69
C ALA A 16 12.01 -0.17 12.48
N ALA A 17 10.91 -0.52 11.81
CA ALA A 17 10.58 -1.90 11.47
C ALA A 17 11.61 -2.55 10.53
N VAL A 18 12.08 -1.81 9.52
CA VAL A 18 13.13 -2.27 8.59
C VAL A 18 14.46 -2.47 9.32
N THR A 19 14.81 -1.58 10.24
CA THR A 19 16.02 -1.73 11.07
C THR A 19 15.95 -3.02 11.90
N ALA A 20 14.82 -3.26 12.58
CA ALA A 20 14.60 -4.48 13.36
C ALA A 20 14.64 -5.77 12.52
N LEU A 21 14.15 -5.71 11.27
CA LEU A 21 14.29 -6.83 10.33
C LEU A 21 15.75 -7.07 9.94
N LEU A 22 16.51 -6.01 9.66
CA LEU A 22 17.93 -6.10 9.27
C LEU A 22 18.83 -6.57 10.41
N SER A 23 18.49 -6.24 11.67
CA SER A 23 19.19 -6.74 12.87
C SER A 23 18.78 -8.16 13.28
N GLY A 24 17.68 -8.69 12.72
CA GLY A 24 17.18 -10.01 13.06
C GLY A 24 16.24 -10.06 14.28
N ASP A 25 15.83 -8.91 14.81
CA ASP A 25 14.88 -8.81 15.94
C ASP A 25 13.48 -9.34 15.56
N VAL A 26 13.13 -9.20 14.27
CA VAL A 26 11.93 -9.80 13.70
C VAL A 26 12.26 -10.58 12.44
N PRO A 27 11.61 -11.73 12.16
CA PRO A 27 11.93 -12.58 11.03
C PRO A 27 11.36 -12.11 9.69
N PHE A 28 10.31 -11.28 9.69
CA PHE A 28 9.69 -10.71 8.49
C PHE A 28 8.88 -9.45 8.81
N ILE A 29 8.61 -8.65 7.78
CA ILE A 29 7.70 -7.50 7.86
C ILE A 29 6.79 -7.48 6.62
N ILE A 30 5.65 -6.80 6.75
CA ILE A 30 4.83 -6.35 5.61
C ILE A 30 5.02 -4.84 5.54
N ALA A 31 5.60 -4.36 4.46
CA ALA A 31 5.99 -2.96 4.32
C ALA A 31 5.76 -2.47 2.87
N PRO A 32 5.54 -1.16 2.67
CA PRO A 32 5.46 -0.60 1.32
C PRO A 32 6.81 -0.71 0.60
N PRO A 33 6.82 -0.84 -0.74
CA PRO A 33 8.05 -0.91 -1.52
C PRO A 33 9.03 0.22 -1.25
N THR A 34 8.53 1.43 -1.03
CA THR A 34 9.31 2.63 -0.69
C THR A 34 10.26 2.44 0.50
N ALA A 35 9.89 1.60 1.45
CA ALA A 35 10.68 1.35 2.66
C ALA A 35 11.74 0.26 2.49
N VAL A 36 11.54 -0.69 1.56
CA VAL A 36 12.34 -1.93 1.50
C VAL A 36 13.11 -2.12 0.20
N MET A 37 12.74 -1.42 -0.88
CA MET A 37 13.23 -1.70 -2.23
C MET A 37 14.74 -1.59 -2.36
N SER A 38 15.36 -0.58 -1.77
CA SER A 38 16.81 -0.40 -1.78
C SER A 38 17.56 -1.56 -1.10
N ASN A 39 16.99 -2.10 -0.02
CA ASN A 39 17.57 -3.25 0.68
C ASN A 39 17.37 -4.56 -0.09
N ILE A 40 16.26 -4.70 -0.82
CA ILE A 40 16.02 -5.86 -1.71
C ILE A 40 17.01 -5.81 -2.87
N GLN A 41 17.19 -4.66 -3.53
CA GLN A 41 18.15 -4.48 -4.62
C GLN A 41 19.61 -4.69 -4.17
N ALA A 42 19.93 -4.31 -2.93
CA ALA A 42 21.25 -4.55 -2.33
C ALA A 42 21.44 -6.00 -1.83
N GLY A 43 20.45 -6.90 -2.01
CA GLY A 43 20.51 -8.28 -1.57
C GLY A 43 20.45 -8.49 -0.05
N LYS A 44 20.16 -7.44 0.72
CA LYS A 44 20.05 -7.50 2.19
C LYS A 44 18.70 -8.05 2.67
N LEU A 45 17.67 -7.91 1.86
CA LEU A 45 16.33 -8.43 2.12
C LEU A 45 15.87 -9.28 0.93
N ARG A 46 15.06 -10.30 1.24
CA ARG A 46 14.39 -11.14 0.25
C ARG A 46 12.90 -10.86 0.25
N ALA A 47 12.35 -10.45 -0.90
CA ALA A 47 10.91 -10.38 -1.08
C ALA A 47 10.32 -11.81 -1.17
N LEU A 48 9.31 -12.10 -0.35
CA LEU A 48 8.66 -13.41 -0.27
C LEU A 48 7.37 -13.44 -1.09
N ALA A 49 6.57 -12.40 -1.01
CA ALA A 49 5.32 -12.24 -1.75
C ALA A 49 4.94 -10.77 -1.87
N THR A 50 4.11 -10.45 -2.86
CA THR A 50 3.41 -9.16 -2.98
C THR A 50 1.96 -9.30 -2.51
N THR A 51 1.40 -8.24 -1.94
CA THR A 51 0.09 -8.25 -1.29
C THR A 51 -1.08 -7.89 -2.22
N GLY A 52 -0.78 -7.47 -3.44
CA GLY A 52 -1.77 -7.14 -4.46
C GLY A 52 -2.37 -8.38 -5.16
N PRO A 53 -3.41 -8.19 -5.99
CA PRO A 53 -4.08 -9.29 -6.69
C PRO A 53 -3.28 -9.83 -7.88
N GLN A 54 -2.26 -9.10 -8.30
CA GLN A 54 -1.34 -9.46 -9.39
C GLN A 54 0.09 -9.21 -8.94
N ARG A 55 1.04 -9.90 -9.56
CA ARG A 55 2.48 -9.65 -9.34
C ARG A 55 2.80 -8.20 -9.69
N TRP A 56 3.60 -7.57 -8.84
CA TRP A 56 4.00 -6.20 -9.08
C TRP A 56 5.10 -6.12 -10.14
N PRO A 57 4.99 -5.23 -11.14
CA PRO A 57 5.99 -5.10 -12.20
C PRO A 57 7.41 -4.79 -11.71
N GLY A 58 7.56 -4.10 -10.58
CA GLY A 58 8.86 -3.83 -9.96
C GLY A 58 9.55 -5.09 -9.38
N LEU A 59 8.80 -6.19 -9.16
CA LEU A 59 9.29 -7.49 -8.68
C LEU A 59 8.57 -8.64 -9.41
N PRO A 60 8.74 -8.79 -10.73
CA PRO A 60 7.92 -9.70 -11.54
C PRO A 60 8.09 -11.19 -11.18
N ASN A 61 9.21 -11.54 -10.58
CA ASN A 61 9.51 -12.91 -10.16
C ASN A 61 9.00 -13.23 -8.74
N VAL A 62 8.48 -12.24 -8.00
CA VAL A 62 7.93 -12.44 -6.67
C VAL A 62 6.44 -12.74 -6.81
N PRO A 63 5.96 -13.90 -6.31
CA PRO A 63 4.56 -14.29 -6.39
C PRO A 63 3.69 -13.40 -5.48
N THR A 64 2.38 -13.44 -5.70
CA THR A 64 1.41 -12.82 -4.77
C THR A 64 1.14 -13.73 -3.57
N VAL A 65 0.63 -13.15 -2.48
CA VAL A 65 0.14 -13.93 -1.32
C VAL A 65 -0.98 -14.89 -1.75
N ALA A 66 -1.83 -14.47 -2.69
CA ALA A 66 -2.88 -15.32 -3.25
C ALA A 66 -2.33 -16.55 -3.97
N GLU A 67 -1.27 -16.39 -4.79
CA GLU A 67 -0.57 -17.49 -5.46
C GLU A 67 0.11 -18.44 -4.47
N GLN A 68 0.48 -17.95 -3.28
CA GLN A 68 1.14 -18.72 -2.22
C GLN A 68 0.16 -19.45 -1.28
N GLY A 69 -1.12 -19.53 -1.64
CA GLY A 69 -2.08 -20.36 -0.94
C GLY A 69 -3.09 -19.61 -0.06
N VAL A 70 -3.23 -18.30 -0.23
CA VAL A 70 -4.30 -17.51 0.41
C VAL A 70 -5.19 -16.88 -0.67
N PRO A 71 -6.05 -17.66 -1.34
CA PRO A 71 -6.90 -17.16 -2.42
C PRO A 71 -7.74 -15.95 -2.00
N GLY A 72 -7.86 -14.98 -2.89
CA GLY A 72 -8.63 -13.76 -2.63
C GLY A 72 -7.93 -12.72 -1.74
N TYR A 73 -6.66 -12.95 -1.37
CA TYR A 73 -5.89 -11.93 -0.65
C TYR A 73 -5.60 -10.75 -1.57
N ASP A 74 -6.09 -9.57 -1.20
CA ASP A 74 -5.85 -8.29 -1.88
C ASP A 74 -5.75 -7.17 -0.84
N VAL A 75 -4.52 -6.79 -0.52
CA VAL A 75 -4.21 -5.67 0.38
C VAL A 75 -3.23 -4.74 -0.33
N ARG A 76 -3.69 -3.53 -0.61
CA ARG A 76 -2.88 -2.50 -1.28
C ARG A 76 -2.90 -1.22 -0.45
N SER A 77 -1.75 -0.57 -0.36
CA SER A 77 -1.70 0.81 0.10
C SER A 77 -2.06 1.76 -1.04
N TRP A 78 -2.66 2.87 -0.70
CA TRP A 78 -2.99 3.93 -1.63
C TRP A 78 -2.72 5.30 -1.00
N ALA A 79 -2.49 6.29 -1.83
CA ALA A 79 -2.38 7.68 -1.43
C ALA A 79 -3.32 8.52 -2.28
N GLY A 80 -3.90 9.55 -1.70
CA GLY A 80 -4.82 10.43 -2.40
C GLY A 80 -4.77 11.86 -1.91
N LEU A 81 -5.16 12.80 -2.77
CA LEU A 81 -5.36 14.20 -2.41
C LEU A 81 -6.78 14.37 -1.86
N LEU A 82 -6.88 15.00 -0.70
CA LEU A 82 -8.15 15.30 -0.05
C LEU A 82 -8.27 16.82 0.14
N ALA A 83 -9.49 17.33 -0.04
CA ALA A 83 -9.83 18.71 0.25
C ALA A 83 -10.64 18.81 1.55
N PRO A 84 -10.60 19.93 2.28
CA PRO A 84 -11.46 20.17 3.43
C PRO A 84 -12.94 20.00 3.08
N ALA A 85 -13.74 19.54 4.06
CA ALA A 85 -15.19 19.46 3.89
C ALA A 85 -15.76 20.84 3.56
N GLY A 86 -16.71 20.90 2.61
CA GLY A 86 -17.31 22.16 2.16
C GLY A 86 -16.51 22.89 1.07
N THR A 87 -15.39 22.36 0.59
CA THR A 87 -14.71 22.93 -0.58
C THR A 87 -15.67 22.94 -1.78
N PRO A 88 -15.85 24.09 -2.46
CA PRO A 88 -16.73 24.20 -3.62
C PRO A 88 -16.40 23.17 -4.70
N ARG A 89 -17.44 22.53 -5.27
CA ARG A 89 -17.28 21.46 -6.26
C ARG A 89 -16.39 21.87 -7.44
N ALA A 90 -16.52 23.09 -7.94
CA ALA A 90 -15.70 23.60 -9.04
C ALA A 90 -14.19 23.59 -8.71
N ILE A 91 -13.83 23.85 -7.44
CA ILE A 91 -12.43 23.79 -6.99
C ILE A 91 -11.95 22.34 -6.95
N VAL A 92 -12.77 21.43 -6.44
CA VAL A 92 -12.44 19.98 -6.40
C VAL A 92 -12.24 19.43 -7.81
N GLU A 93 -13.13 19.76 -8.74
CA GLU A 93 -13.04 19.35 -10.15
C GLU A 93 -11.79 19.93 -10.85
N ARG A 94 -11.44 21.19 -10.55
CA ARG A 94 -10.23 21.81 -11.07
C ARG A 94 -8.97 21.11 -10.54
N LEU A 95 -8.89 20.88 -9.22
CA LEU A 95 -7.78 20.16 -8.60
C LEU A 95 -7.65 18.74 -9.16
N ASN A 96 -8.77 18.05 -9.37
CA ASN A 96 -8.78 16.72 -9.98
C ASN A 96 -8.22 16.76 -11.40
N ALA A 97 -8.67 17.67 -12.24
CA ALA A 97 -8.17 17.83 -13.60
C ALA A 97 -6.66 18.13 -13.63
N ASP A 98 -6.20 19.05 -12.78
CA ASP A 98 -4.78 19.41 -12.71
C ASP A 98 -3.94 18.24 -12.17
N THR A 99 -4.46 17.45 -11.23
CA THR A 99 -3.82 16.21 -10.74
C THR A 99 -3.71 15.16 -11.84
N HIS A 100 -4.78 14.92 -12.59
CA HIS A 100 -4.74 14.00 -13.75
C HIS A 100 -3.69 14.42 -14.76
N LYS A 101 -3.60 15.71 -15.08
CA LYS A 101 -2.59 16.25 -15.97
C LYS A 101 -1.17 16.04 -15.44
N ALA A 102 -0.96 16.26 -14.14
CA ALA A 102 0.34 16.03 -13.51
C ALA A 102 0.74 14.55 -13.55
N LEU A 103 -0.20 13.63 -13.29
CA LEU A 103 0.04 12.18 -13.35
C LEU A 103 0.35 11.65 -14.77
N GLN A 104 0.02 12.41 -15.83
CA GLN A 104 0.39 12.08 -17.21
C GLN A 104 1.82 12.51 -17.56
N ALA A 105 2.43 13.40 -16.80
CA ALA A 105 3.80 13.84 -17.03
C ALA A 105 4.79 12.70 -16.80
N ALA A 106 5.65 12.42 -17.79
CA ALA A 106 6.59 11.29 -17.75
C ALA A 106 7.48 11.31 -16.50
N ALA A 107 7.98 12.48 -16.10
CA ALA A 107 8.83 12.62 -14.92
C ALA A 107 8.09 12.27 -13.61
N VAL A 108 6.79 12.61 -13.50
CA VAL A 108 5.97 12.28 -12.34
C VAL A 108 5.69 10.78 -12.29
N ARG A 109 5.32 10.18 -13.42
CA ARG A 109 5.10 8.74 -13.54
C ARG A 109 6.34 7.95 -13.16
N GLN A 110 7.47 8.29 -13.76
CA GLN A 110 8.76 7.63 -13.46
C GLN A 110 9.08 7.75 -11.97
N ARG A 111 8.91 8.92 -11.37
CA ARG A 111 9.19 9.11 -9.94
C ARG A 111 8.30 8.26 -9.05
N LEU A 112 7.01 8.13 -9.37
CA LEU A 112 6.08 7.26 -8.63
C LEU A 112 6.45 5.78 -8.80
N GLU A 113 6.80 5.36 -10.01
CA GLU A 113 7.25 3.99 -10.31
C GLU A 113 8.55 3.65 -9.55
N ASP A 114 9.54 4.56 -9.53
CA ASP A 114 10.78 4.41 -8.76
C ASP A 114 10.52 4.26 -7.25
N MET A 115 9.45 4.86 -6.76
CA MET A 115 8.99 4.73 -5.37
C MET A 115 8.14 3.47 -5.14
N GLY A 116 7.91 2.66 -6.17
CA GLY A 116 7.08 1.46 -6.06
C GLY A 116 5.58 1.71 -6.14
N GLY A 117 5.17 2.89 -6.59
CA GLY A 117 3.78 3.28 -6.77
C GLY A 117 3.34 3.18 -8.23
N GLU A 118 2.04 3.16 -8.45
CA GLU A 118 1.40 3.28 -9.77
C GLU A 118 0.76 4.67 -9.88
N ALA A 119 1.09 5.40 -10.94
CA ALA A 119 0.47 6.69 -11.24
C ALA A 119 -0.96 6.48 -11.76
N ARG A 120 -1.93 6.43 -10.88
CA ARG A 120 -3.33 6.19 -11.22
C ARG A 120 -4.21 7.36 -10.75
N GLY A 121 -4.92 7.98 -11.69
CA GLY A 121 -5.94 8.97 -11.39
C GLY A 121 -7.31 8.34 -11.19
N SER A 122 -8.20 9.06 -10.49
CA SER A 122 -9.61 8.72 -10.33
C SER A 122 -10.46 9.98 -10.34
N THR A 123 -11.74 9.85 -10.61
CA THR A 123 -12.70 10.92 -10.35
C THR A 123 -12.92 11.10 -8.83
N PRO A 124 -13.41 12.27 -8.38
CA PRO A 124 -13.76 12.46 -6.97
C PRO A 124 -14.79 11.45 -6.45
N ASP A 125 -15.76 11.05 -7.28
CA ASP A 125 -16.80 10.09 -6.89
C ASP A 125 -16.25 8.64 -6.81
N GLU A 126 -15.35 8.26 -7.71
CA GLU A 126 -14.63 6.97 -7.60
C GLU A 126 -13.76 6.92 -6.35
N MET A 127 -13.03 7.99 -6.05
CA MET A 127 -12.23 8.09 -4.83
C MET A 127 -13.10 7.98 -3.58
N LYS A 128 -14.23 8.68 -3.53
CA LYS A 128 -15.20 8.60 -2.43
C LYS A 128 -15.70 7.17 -2.25
N THR A 129 -16.06 6.49 -3.33
CA THR A 129 -16.54 5.11 -3.31
C THR A 129 -15.45 4.14 -2.82
N MET A 130 -14.22 4.33 -3.27
CA MET A 130 -13.07 3.54 -2.84
C MET A 130 -12.82 3.71 -1.34
N VAL A 131 -12.77 4.94 -0.84
CA VAL A 131 -12.57 5.23 0.59
C VAL A 131 -13.66 4.59 1.45
N ALA A 132 -14.92 4.67 1.02
CA ALA A 132 -16.04 4.05 1.74
C ALA A 132 -15.88 2.52 1.83
N ARG A 133 -15.51 1.86 0.73
CA ARG A 133 -15.27 0.41 0.68
C ARG A 133 -14.09 -0.01 1.54
N GLU A 134 -12.99 0.73 1.49
CA GLU A 134 -11.82 0.45 2.33
C GLU A 134 -12.15 0.62 3.82
N LEU A 135 -12.90 1.65 4.16
CA LEU A 135 -13.33 1.87 5.55
C LEU A 135 -14.21 0.71 6.06
N GLU A 136 -15.18 0.26 5.27
CA GLU A 136 -16.03 -0.89 5.60
C GLU A 136 -15.20 -2.17 5.76
N LYS A 137 -14.34 -2.49 4.78
CA LYS A 137 -13.44 -3.65 4.79
C LYS A 137 -12.56 -3.67 6.05
N TRP A 138 -11.89 -2.59 6.35
CA TRP A 138 -10.98 -2.54 7.50
C TRP A 138 -11.72 -2.52 8.83
N THR A 139 -12.92 -1.96 8.89
CA THR A 139 -13.78 -2.04 10.08
C THR A 139 -14.12 -3.50 10.39
N MET A 140 -14.50 -4.28 9.38
CA MET A 140 -14.78 -5.71 9.54
C MET A 140 -13.53 -6.49 9.94
N VAL A 141 -12.40 -6.27 9.26
CA VAL A 141 -11.13 -6.95 9.56
C VAL A 141 -10.69 -6.70 10.99
N VAL A 142 -10.73 -5.46 11.46
CA VAL A 142 -10.36 -5.11 12.85
C VAL A 142 -11.29 -5.80 13.85
N ALA A 143 -12.59 -5.82 13.59
CA ALA A 143 -13.57 -6.47 14.46
C ALA A 143 -13.36 -8.00 14.54
N GLU A 144 -13.15 -8.66 13.40
CA GLU A 144 -12.94 -10.11 13.31
C GLU A 144 -11.59 -10.56 13.86
N SER A 145 -10.56 -9.73 13.71
CA SER A 145 -9.19 -10.04 14.13
C SER A 145 -8.93 -9.73 15.61
N GLN A 146 -9.89 -9.17 16.33
CA GLN A 146 -9.78 -8.77 17.74
C GLN A 146 -8.55 -7.88 18.01
N ILE A 147 -8.19 -7.03 17.05
CA ILE A 147 -7.06 -6.11 17.18
C ILE A 147 -7.38 -5.07 18.26
N PRO A 148 -6.55 -4.93 19.32
CA PRO A 148 -6.80 -3.94 20.36
C PRO A 148 -6.83 -2.53 19.77
N LYS A 149 -7.83 -1.74 20.16
CA LYS A 149 -7.84 -0.30 19.83
C LYS A 149 -6.70 0.36 20.61
N GLN A 150 -5.82 1.02 19.88
CA GLN A 150 -4.75 1.85 20.45
C GLN A 150 -5.27 3.26 20.72
#